data_913caa9a4db63a54ee2af2d20df34b0c
#
_entry.id   913caa9a4db63a54ee2af2d20df34b0c
#
_cell.length_a   1.000
_cell.length_b   1.000
_cell.length_c   1.000
_cell.angle_alpha   90.00
_cell.angle_beta   90.00
_cell.angle_gamma   90.00
#
_symmetry.space_group_name_H-M   'P 1'
#
loop_
_entity.id
_entity.type
_entity.pdbx_description
1 polymer ?
#
loop_
_entity_poly.entity_id
_entity_poly.type
_entity_poly.pdbx_seq_one_letter_code
_entity_poly.pdbx_strand_id
1 'polypeptide(L)'
;MATWQNFMTSQNSPDCVPFDYFERMMLGKPYVDRCCHVDAVDCWGLVVLFYRLCMNVNVHHDDSYSSGGDFVTCFNGEVSFWKDTEQPKVGDVVVAYRGSHPVHVALWWGRDKILHAREKTAVKTDRLKTLEKLSTKLRFLTYAGYSHSEDARSYKRDG
;
A
#
# COMPACT_ATOMS: atom_id res chain seq x y z
N MET A 1 16.27 5.82 -22.00
CA MET A 1 15.75 5.62 -21.16
C MET A 1 15.59 6.52 -20.11
N ALA A 2 15.50 7.57 -20.21
CA ALA A 2 15.28 8.52 -19.25
C ALA A 2 13.87 8.73 -18.93
N THR A 3 13.05 7.88 -19.41
CA THR A 3 11.65 8.17 -19.35
C THR A 3 11.13 8.20 -17.94
N TRP A 4 11.56 7.28 -17.10
CA TRP A 4 10.98 7.29 -15.80
C TRP A 4 11.56 8.40 -14.93
N GLN A 5 12.73 8.88 -15.26
CA GLN A 5 13.23 10.06 -14.60
C GLN A 5 12.41 11.29 -14.98
N ASN A 6 11.97 11.34 -16.22
CA ASN A 6 11.08 12.41 -16.64
C ASN A 6 9.76 12.34 -15.89
N PHE A 7 9.28 11.14 -15.67
CA PHE A 7 8.07 10.98 -14.87
C PHE A 7 8.30 11.48 -13.46
N MET A 8 9.45 11.17 -12.90
CA MET A 8 9.71 11.58 -11.53
C MET A 8 9.67 13.08 -11.36
N THR A 9 10.15 13.82 -12.33
CA THR A 9 10.14 15.26 -12.19
C THR A 9 8.74 15.82 -12.14
N SER A 10 7.76 15.11 -12.68
CA SER A 10 6.41 15.60 -12.66
C SER A 10 5.70 15.33 -11.34
N GLN A 11 6.38 14.65 -10.43
CA GLN A 11 5.77 14.31 -9.16
C GLN A 11 6.22 15.19 -8.02
N ASN A 12 6.77 16.30 -8.27
CA ASN A 12 7.23 17.23 -7.24
C ASN A 12 8.38 16.68 -6.41
N SER A 13 8.80 15.48 -6.66
CA SER A 13 9.93 14.87 -5.98
C SER A 13 10.67 14.02 -7.00
N PRO A 14 11.97 14.22 -7.13
CA PRO A 14 12.73 13.44 -8.10
C PRO A 14 12.80 11.96 -7.73
N ASP A 15 12.42 11.62 -6.50
CA ASP A 15 12.50 10.25 -6.07
C ASP A 15 11.18 9.50 -6.18
N CYS A 16 10.14 10.13 -6.67
CA CYS A 16 8.82 9.49 -6.73
C CYS A 16 8.52 8.92 -8.10
N VAL A 17 7.98 7.72 -8.09
CA VAL A 17 7.51 7.05 -9.30
C VAL A 17 6.06 7.44 -9.54
N PRO A 18 5.68 7.82 -10.75
CA PRO A 18 4.27 8.14 -11.02
C PRO A 18 3.38 6.93 -10.80
N PHE A 19 2.13 7.18 -10.39
CA PHE A 19 1.21 6.10 -10.05
C PHE A 19 0.95 5.16 -11.23
N ASP A 20 0.76 5.72 -12.42
CA ASP A 20 0.48 4.88 -13.57
C ASP A 20 1.70 4.07 -14.00
N TYR A 21 2.88 4.59 -13.78
CA TYR A 21 4.09 3.84 -14.06
C TYR A 21 4.22 2.69 -13.07
N PHE A 22 3.90 2.95 -11.79
CA PHE A 22 3.92 1.91 -10.77
C PHE A 22 2.95 0.80 -11.15
N GLU A 23 1.76 1.18 -11.58
CA GLU A 23 0.77 0.18 -11.99
C GLU A 23 1.32 -0.69 -13.11
N ARG A 24 1.84 -0.08 -14.16
CA ARG A 24 2.36 -0.85 -15.28
C ARG A 24 3.54 -1.72 -14.88
N MET A 25 4.36 -1.22 -13.97
CA MET A 25 5.52 -1.98 -13.53
C MET A 25 5.11 -3.21 -12.72
N MET A 26 4.08 -3.06 -11.92
CA MET A 26 3.72 -4.12 -10.99
C MET A 26 2.69 -5.10 -11.52
N LEU A 27 1.87 -4.72 -12.49
CA LEU A 27 0.85 -5.64 -13.00
C LEU A 27 1.50 -6.92 -13.48
N GLY A 28 0.94 -8.04 -13.04
CA GLY A 28 1.46 -9.35 -13.44
C GLY A 28 2.57 -9.89 -12.58
N LYS A 29 3.12 -9.10 -11.68
CA LYS A 29 4.18 -9.63 -10.83
C LYS A 29 3.60 -10.67 -9.87
N PRO A 30 4.34 -11.73 -9.60
CA PRO A 30 3.80 -12.83 -8.82
C PRO A 30 3.57 -12.47 -7.36
N TYR A 31 2.58 -13.14 -6.79
CA TYR A 31 2.34 -13.06 -5.36
C TYR A 31 3.33 -14.01 -4.66
N VAL A 32 4.12 -13.46 -3.77
CA VAL A 32 5.03 -14.26 -2.97
C VAL A 32 4.88 -13.81 -1.52
N ASP A 33 4.55 -14.75 -0.67
CA ASP A 33 4.26 -14.46 0.72
C ASP A 33 5.44 -13.74 1.39
N ARG A 34 5.11 -12.72 2.16
CA ARG A 34 6.07 -11.91 2.90
C ARG A 34 7.13 -11.26 2.03
N CYS A 35 6.75 -10.91 0.82
CA CYS A 35 7.69 -10.31 -0.12
C CYS A 35 7.29 -8.88 -0.44
N CYS A 36 8.28 -8.02 -0.51
CA CYS A 36 8.07 -6.62 -0.83
C CYS A 36 9.19 -6.18 -1.77
N HIS A 37 9.07 -6.57 -3.02
CA HIS A 37 10.12 -6.33 -4.00
C HIS A 37 9.49 -6.04 -5.35
N VAL A 38 10.21 -5.31 -6.21
CA VAL A 38 9.65 -4.97 -7.52
C VAL A 38 9.37 -6.20 -8.38
N ASP A 39 9.95 -7.34 -8.05
CA ASP A 39 9.73 -8.56 -8.82
C ASP A 39 8.67 -9.46 -8.22
N ALA A 40 8.30 -9.26 -6.97
CA ALA A 40 7.34 -10.11 -6.29
C ALA A 40 6.85 -9.43 -5.03
N VAL A 41 5.56 -9.52 -4.75
CA VAL A 41 4.98 -8.91 -3.55
C VAL A 41 3.86 -9.79 -3.03
N ASP A 42 3.51 -9.61 -1.76
CA ASP A 42 2.23 -10.07 -1.29
C ASP A 42 1.33 -8.84 -1.12
N CYS A 43 0.16 -9.01 -0.51
CA CYS A 43 -0.80 -7.91 -0.48
C CYS A 43 -0.28 -6.71 0.31
N TRP A 44 0.35 -6.95 1.44
CA TRP A 44 0.90 -5.84 2.23
C TRP A 44 2.19 -5.31 1.61
N GLY A 45 2.98 -6.21 1.04
CA GLY A 45 4.21 -5.80 0.38
C GLY A 45 3.97 -4.82 -0.75
N LEU A 46 2.87 -5.00 -1.48
CA LEU A 46 2.53 -4.07 -2.55
C LEU A 46 2.25 -2.68 -1.98
N VAL A 47 1.54 -2.60 -0.86
CA VAL A 47 1.27 -1.33 -0.22
C VAL A 47 2.56 -0.66 0.23
N VAL A 48 3.43 -1.41 0.89
CA VAL A 48 4.71 -0.87 1.36
C VAL A 48 5.51 -0.34 0.19
N LEU A 49 5.56 -1.12 -0.88
CA LEU A 49 6.34 -0.74 -2.06
C LEU A 49 5.76 0.51 -2.73
N PHE A 50 4.43 0.57 -2.83
CA PHE A 50 3.78 1.74 -3.40
C PHE A 50 4.16 3.01 -2.64
N TYR A 51 4.06 2.97 -1.33
CA TYR A 51 4.36 4.16 -0.54
C TYR A 51 5.82 4.53 -0.63
N ARG A 52 6.68 3.54 -0.66
CA ARG A 52 8.11 3.80 -0.76
C ARG A 52 8.45 4.45 -2.10
N LEU A 53 7.96 3.89 -3.19
CA LEU A 53 8.35 4.33 -4.52
C LEU A 53 7.56 5.55 -5.00
N CYS A 54 6.27 5.59 -4.71
CA CYS A 54 5.42 6.64 -5.27
C CYS A 54 5.24 7.83 -4.34
N MET A 55 5.33 7.60 -3.04
CA MET A 55 5.08 8.64 -2.06
C MET A 55 6.35 9.05 -1.32
N ASN A 56 7.43 8.32 -1.52
CA ASN A 56 8.68 8.54 -0.82
C ASN A 56 8.47 8.48 0.70
N VAL A 57 7.65 7.53 1.11
CA VAL A 57 7.30 7.34 2.50
C VAL A 57 7.57 5.89 2.87
N ASN A 58 8.29 5.68 3.96
CA ASN A 58 8.44 4.34 4.51
C ASN A 58 7.35 4.17 5.53
N VAL A 59 6.26 3.51 5.13
CA VAL A 59 5.20 3.24 6.09
C VAL A 59 5.78 2.36 7.18
N HIS A 60 5.22 2.47 8.35
CA HIS A 60 5.69 1.68 9.46
C HIS A 60 5.66 0.22 9.06
N HIS A 61 6.75 -0.48 9.31
CA HIS A 61 6.93 -1.80 8.78
C HIS A 61 7.60 -2.63 9.84
N ASP A 62 6.88 -3.57 10.38
CA ASP A 62 7.40 -4.41 11.43
C ASP A 62 8.44 -5.36 10.85
N ASP A 63 9.60 -5.42 11.46
CA ASP A 63 10.63 -6.34 11.01
C ASP A 63 10.16 -7.77 11.00
N SER A 64 9.20 -8.10 11.84
CA SER A 64 8.69 -9.47 11.87
C SER A 64 8.03 -9.86 10.56
N TYR A 65 7.59 -8.89 9.76
CA TYR A 65 6.98 -9.19 8.48
C TYR A 65 7.98 -9.90 7.57
N SER A 66 9.14 -9.30 7.40
CA SER A 66 10.13 -9.89 6.53
C SER A 66 10.83 -11.08 7.18
N SER A 67 10.74 -11.23 8.49
CA SER A 67 11.37 -12.38 9.15
C SER A 67 10.37 -13.45 9.52
N GLY A 68 9.18 -13.42 8.95
CA GLY A 68 8.24 -14.51 9.13
C GLY A 68 6.95 -14.18 9.84
N GLY A 69 6.73 -12.94 10.21
CA GLY A 69 5.47 -12.54 10.82
C GLY A 69 4.34 -12.62 9.82
N ASP A 70 3.15 -12.89 10.29
CA ASP A 70 2.01 -13.00 9.38
C ASP A 70 1.36 -11.63 9.17
N PHE A 71 0.49 -11.57 8.16
CA PHE A 71 -0.15 -10.31 7.79
C PHE A 71 -0.97 -9.73 8.95
N VAL A 72 -1.71 -10.58 9.67
CA VAL A 72 -2.59 -10.08 10.72
C VAL A 72 -1.77 -9.39 11.81
N THR A 73 -0.70 -10.01 12.24
CA THR A 73 0.16 -9.44 13.28
C THR A 73 0.78 -8.13 12.81
N CYS A 74 1.31 -8.14 11.61
CA CYS A 74 1.95 -6.94 11.07
C CYS A 74 0.95 -5.82 10.87
N PHE A 75 -0.23 -6.14 10.37
CA PHE A 75 -1.24 -5.13 10.15
C PHE A 75 -1.72 -4.53 11.46
N ASN A 76 -1.92 -5.35 12.48
CA ASN A 76 -2.39 -4.84 13.77
C ASN A 76 -1.39 -3.87 14.39
N GLY A 77 -0.10 -4.11 14.17
CA GLY A 77 0.90 -3.18 14.63
C GLY A 77 0.98 -1.91 13.80
N GLU A 78 0.51 -2.01 12.56
CA GLU A 78 0.60 -0.90 11.63
C GLU A 78 -0.61 0.03 11.67
N VAL A 79 -1.77 -0.52 12.00
CA VAL A 79 -3.04 0.18 11.77
C VAL A 79 -3.15 1.49 12.54
N SER A 80 -2.40 1.64 13.62
CA SER A 80 -2.45 2.88 14.39
C SER A 80 -1.90 4.08 13.63
N PHE A 81 -1.20 3.84 12.52
CA PHE A 81 -0.67 4.92 11.70
C PHE A 81 -1.64 5.32 10.58
N TRP A 82 -2.83 4.72 10.56
CA TRP A 82 -3.80 4.96 9.52
C TRP A 82 -5.11 5.46 10.12
N LYS A 83 -5.86 6.20 9.33
CA LYS A 83 -7.13 6.76 9.77
C LYS A 83 -8.23 6.31 8.82
N ASP A 84 -9.41 6.04 9.37
CA ASP A 84 -10.57 5.74 8.53
C ASP A 84 -10.91 6.93 7.66
N THR A 85 -11.32 6.67 6.43
CA THR A 85 -11.75 7.72 5.54
C THR A 85 -13.02 7.27 4.83
N GLU A 86 -13.93 8.21 4.61
CA GLU A 86 -15.15 7.94 3.88
C GLU A 86 -15.01 8.30 2.41
N GLN A 87 -13.92 8.98 2.06
CA GLN A 87 -13.69 9.39 0.69
C GLN A 87 -12.27 9.05 0.30
N PRO A 88 -12.01 7.77 0.00
CA PRO A 88 -10.65 7.36 -0.31
C PRO A 88 -10.14 8.01 -1.58
N LYS A 89 -8.86 8.34 -1.59
CA LYS A 89 -8.19 8.84 -2.76
C LYS A 89 -7.22 7.78 -3.25
N VAL A 90 -6.80 7.90 -4.49
CA VAL A 90 -5.87 6.93 -5.08
C VAL A 90 -4.65 6.81 -4.18
N GLY A 91 -4.33 5.57 -3.83
CA GLY A 91 -3.22 5.28 -2.94
C GLY A 91 -3.63 4.99 -1.51
N ASP A 92 -4.88 5.30 -1.15
CA ASP A 92 -5.38 4.88 0.14
C ASP A 92 -5.58 3.36 0.12
N VAL A 93 -5.86 2.79 1.26
CA VAL A 93 -5.86 1.35 1.44
C VAL A 93 -7.26 0.86 1.76
N VAL A 94 -7.63 -0.26 1.17
CA VAL A 94 -8.87 -0.95 1.48
C VAL A 94 -8.50 -2.23 2.19
N VAL A 95 -9.03 -2.41 3.40
CA VAL A 95 -8.76 -3.62 4.17
C VAL A 95 -10.02 -4.47 4.23
N ALA A 96 -9.89 -5.72 3.84
CA ALA A 96 -11.00 -6.66 3.86
C ALA A 96 -10.93 -7.49 5.13
N TYR A 97 -12.07 -7.59 5.80
CA TYR A 97 -12.16 -8.33 7.04
C TYR A 97 -13.10 -9.52 6.91
N ARG A 98 -12.82 -10.56 7.65
CA ARG A 98 -13.79 -11.62 7.91
C ARG A 98 -14.02 -11.59 9.40
N GLY A 99 -15.23 -11.16 9.80
CA GLY A 99 -15.48 -10.88 11.20
C GLY A 99 -14.54 -9.80 11.68
N SER A 100 -13.78 -10.07 12.70
CA SER A 100 -12.85 -9.09 13.26
C SER A 100 -11.43 -9.25 12.73
N HIS A 101 -11.21 -10.17 11.80
CA HIS A 101 -9.85 -10.46 11.33
C HIS A 101 -9.59 -9.83 9.97
N PRO A 102 -8.53 -9.02 9.83
CA PRO A 102 -8.15 -8.53 8.51
C PRO A 102 -7.57 -9.70 7.72
N VAL A 103 -8.05 -9.89 6.50
CA VAL A 103 -7.60 -11.02 5.69
C VAL A 103 -6.94 -10.59 4.39
N HIS A 104 -7.08 -9.33 3.99
CA HIS A 104 -6.49 -8.88 2.73
C HIS A 104 -6.45 -7.37 2.72
N VAL A 105 -5.53 -6.83 1.95
CA VAL A 105 -5.41 -5.39 1.78
C VAL A 105 -5.19 -5.10 0.31
N ALA A 106 -5.73 -3.98 -0.15
CA ALA A 106 -5.59 -3.54 -1.53
C ALA A 106 -5.37 -2.04 -1.54
N LEU A 107 -4.79 -1.55 -2.62
CA LEU A 107 -4.68 -0.11 -2.83
C LEU A 107 -5.94 0.36 -3.54
N TRP A 108 -6.54 1.41 -3.02
CA TRP A 108 -7.65 2.05 -3.72
C TRP A 108 -7.07 2.74 -4.95
N TRP A 109 -7.63 2.45 -6.11
CA TRP A 109 -7.06 2.97 -7.35
C TRP A 109 -8.02 3.90 -8.08
N GLY A 110 -9.11 4.29 -7.40
CA GLY A 110 -10.08 5.23 -7.96
C GLY A 110 -11.18 4.55 -8.73
N ARG A 111 -12.35 5.14 -8.73
CA ARG A 111 -13.48 4.67 -9.53
C ARG A 111 -13.84 3.22 -9.26
N ASP A 112 -13.92 2.87 -7.99
CA ASP A 112 -14.28 1.51 -7.59
C ASP A 112 -13.30 0.46 -8.06
N LYS A 113 -12.07 0.85 -8.34
CA LYS A 113 -11.01 -0.08 -8.73
C LYS A 113 -10.01 -0.22 -7.60
N ILE A 114 -9.42 -1.37 -7.53
CA ILE A 114 -8.34 -1.64 -6.58
C ILE A 114 -7.17 -2.24 -7.33
N LEU A 115 -5.98 -1.97 -6.82
CA LEU A 115 -4.75 -2.61 -7.29
C LEU A 115 -4.27 -3.46 -6.13
N HIS A 116 -4.11 -4.75 -6.36
CA HIS A 116 -3.75 -5.63 -5.25
C HIS A 116 -3.02 -6.87 -5.76
N ALA A 117 -2.30 -7.49 -4.83
CA ALA A 117 -1.64 -8.76 -5.11
C ALA A 117 -2.53 -9.86 -4.56
N ARG A 118 -3.00 -10.73 -5.43
CA ARG A 118 -3.91 -11.81 -5.02
C ARG A 118 -3.14 -13.09 -4.84
N GLU A 119 -3.41 -13.73 -3.71
CA GLU A 119 -2.78 -15.00 -3.40
C GLU A 119 -3.00 -15.98 -4.54
N LYS A 120 -1.96 -16.75 -4.85
CA LYS A 120 -1.99 -17.77 -5.90
C LYS A 120 -2.15 -17.22 -7.30
N THR A 121 -2.09 -15.93 -7.45
CA THR A 121 -2.13 -15.32 -8.77
C THR A 121 -1.03 -14.27 -8.87
N ALA A 122 -1.40 -13.01 -9.02
CA ALA A 122 -0.44 -11.95 -9.30
C ALA A 122 -1.03 -10.61 -8.93
N VAL A 123 -0.26 -9.57 -9.11
CA VAL A 123 -0.76 -8.21 -8.98
C VAL A 123 -1.71 -7.94 -10.13
N LYS A 124 -2.86 -7.41 -9.81
CA LYS A 124 -3.85 -7.09 -10.82
C LYS A 124 -4.78 -5.99 -10.34
N THR A 125 -5.50 -5.40 -11.26
CA THR A 125 -6.58 -4.49 -10.91
C THR A 125 -7.88 -5.26 -10.94
N ASP A 126 -8.75 -4.97 -10.00
CA ASP A 126 -10.08 -5.57 -9.93
C ASP A 126 -11.04 -4.48 -9.50
N ARG A 127 -12.31 -4.80 -9.53
CA ARG A 127 -13.31 -3.91 -8.97
C ARG A 127 -13.41 -4.12 -7.48
N LEU A 128 -13.77 -3.09 -6.76
CA LEU A 128 -13.96 -3.19 -5.32
C LEU A 128 -14.93 -4.31 -4.97
N LYS A 129 -15.90 -4.52 -5.82
CA LYS A 129 -16.89 -5.57 -5.64
C LYS A 129 -16.25 -6.94 -5.41
N THR A 130 -15.09 -7.17 -5.98
CA THR A 130 -14.37 -8.42 -5.80
C THR A 130 -14.06 -8.63 -4.31
N LEU A 131 -13.61 -7.58 -3.63
CA LEU A 131 -13.31 -7.70 -2.21
C LEU A 131 -14.58 -7.79 -1.39
N GLU A 132 -15.62 -7.08 -1.80
CA GLU A 132 -16.87 -7.14 -1.08
C GLU A 132 -17.41 -8.56 -1.00
N LYS A 133 -17.24 -9.30 -2.08
CA LYS A 133 -17.72 -10.68 -2.12
C LYS A 133 -16.93 -11.62 -1.25
N LEU A 134 -15.70 -11.25 -0.94
CA LEU A 134 -14.79 -12.13 -0.20
C LEU A 134 -14.69 -11.76 1.27
N SER A 135 -15.42 -10.76 1.71
CA SER A 135 -15.25 -10.25 3.06
C SER A 135 -16.59 -9.93 3.68
N THR A 136 -16.58 -9.79 5.00
CA THR A 136 -17.78 -9.38 5.73
C THR A 136 -17.81 -7.88 5.94
N LYS A 137 -16.67 -7.22 5.82
CA LYS A 137 -16.57 -5.79 6.06
C LYS A 137 -15.35 -5.25 5.37
N LEU A 138 -15.44 -4.03 4.87
CA LEU A 138 -14.29 -3.31 4.33
C LEU A 138 -14.05 -2.07 5.16
N ARG A 139 -12.77 -1.71 5.32
CA ARG A 139 -12.40 -0.43 5.89
C ARG A 139 -11.54 0.30 4.86
N PHE A 140 -11.77 1.59 4.75
CA PHE A 140 -10.95 2.43 3.87
C PHE A 140 -10.08 3.29 4.78
N LEU A 141 -8.78 3.21 4.58
CA LEU A 141 -7.83 3.86 5.46
C LEU A 141 -6.91 4.77 4.66
N THR A 142 -6.67 5.95 5.21
CA THR A 142 -5.68 6.85 4.64
C THR A 142 -4.49 6.89 5.58
N TYR A 143 -3.30 6.98 5.01
CA TYR A 143 -2.10 6.96 5.81
C TYR A 143 -1.94 8.28 6.56
N ALA A 144 -1.77 8.19 7.86
CA ALA A 144 -1.56 9.36 8.70
C ALA A 144 -0.17 9.36 9.32
N GLY A 145 0.58 8.29 9.09
CA GLY A 145 1.91 8.17 9.69
C GLY A 145 2.88 9.22 9.21
N TYR A 146 2.75 9.66 7.94
CA TYR A 146 3.66 10.70 7.50
C TYR A 146 3.33 12.04 8.16
N SER A 147 2.09 12.23 8.58
CA SER A 147 1.76 13.41 9.37
C SER A 147 2.47 13.34 10.71
N HIS A 148 2.45 12.16 11.31
CA HIS A 148 3.21 11.95 12.53
C HIS A 148 4.70 12.13 12.28
N SER A 149 5.16 11.57 11.18
CA SER A 149 6.56 11.73 10.81
C SER A 149 6.88 13.18 10.57
N GLU A 150 5.94 13.88 9.96
CA GLU A 150 6.12 15.29 9.71
C GLU A 150 6.22 16.03 11.03
N ASP A 151 5.33 15.73 11.95
CA ASP A 151 5.36 16.33 13.26
C ASP A 151 6.64 15.97 13.98
N ALA A 152 6.99 14.71 13.93
CA ALA A 152 8.21 14.26 14.58
C ALA A 152 9.43 14.92 13.96
N ARG A 153 9.41 15.07 12.65
CA ARG A 153 10.50 15.74 11.98
C ARG A 153 10.55 17.20 12.35
N SER A 154 9.39 17.80 12.48
CA SER A 154 9.34 19.18 12.91
C SER A 154 9.96 19.33 14.29
N TYR A 155 9.58 18.46 15.18
CA TYR A 155 10.17 18.49 16.50
C TYR A 155 11.68 18.29 16.42
N LYS A 156 12.08 17.32 15.63
CA LYS A 156 13.50 17.04 15.52
C LYS A 156 14.24 18.12 14.78
N ARG A 157 13.61 18.65 13.75
CA ARG A 157 14.26 19.73 13.01
C ARG A 157 14.29 21.00 13.81
N ASP A 158 13.21 21.22 14.51
CA ASP A 158 13.12 22.40 15.35
C ASP A 158 13.93 22.20 16.60
N GLY A 159 14.20 21.00 16.88
CA GLY A 159 15.03 20.69 18.01
C GLY A 159 15.79 19.52 17.63
#